data_ce55fa2eb4b388b60ec3002e0b64aeec
#
_entry.id   ce55fa2eb4b388b60ec3002e0b64aeec
#
_cell.length_a   1.000
_cell.length_b   1.000
_cell.length_c   1.000
_cell.angle_alpha   90.00
_cell.angle_beta   90.00
_cell.angle_gamma   90.00
#
_symmetry.space_group_name_H-M   'P 1'
#
loop_
_entity.id
_entity.type
_entity.pdbx_description
1 polymer ?
#
loop_
_entity_poly.entity_id
_entity_poly.type
_entity_poly.pdbx_seq_one_letter_code
_entity_poly.pdbx_strand_id
1 'polypeptide(L)'
;SCLVGSEMCIRDSCHIIHACGAQVYMDGANMNAQVGLTNPGFIGADVCHLNLHKTFASPHGGGGPGVGPICVAEHLVPFLPGHGIFGNAQNQVSSAPFGSAGILPITYGYIRMMGTEGLTMATKIAILNANYLAACLKDTYGIVYRGANGFVGHEMILECRKVHEETGISENDIAKRLMDYGYHAPTLSFPVHGTLMIEPTESESLAELDNFVDVMLNIWQEIQEVKNGEADKDDNVLINAPHPEYEIVSDRWEHPYTREKAAYPIESVRENKFWINVARVDNTLGDR
;
A
#
# COMPACT_ATOMS: atom_id res chain seq x y z
N SER A 1 8.81 3.53 -2.85
CA SER A 1 8.69 3.79 -4.27
C SER A 1 8.91 2.50 -5.05
N CYS A 2 7.89 2.08 -5.75
CA CYS A 2 7.92 0.90 -6.60
C CYS A 2 8.74 1.19 -7.85
N LEU A 3 10.04 1.17 -7.76
CA LEU A 3 10.83 0.84 -8.93
C LEU A 3 10.75 -0.67 -9.09
N VAL A 4 9.75 -1.14 -9.81
CA VAL A 4 9.67 -2.50 -10.33
C VAL A 4 10.64 -2.58 -11.52
N GLY A 5 11.91 -2.30 -11.25
CA GLY A 5 13.00 -2.74 -12.08
C GLY A 5 13.41 -4.13 -11.62
N SER A 6 13.87 -4.98 -12.53
CA SER A 6 14.59 -6.18 -12.07
C SER A 6 15.76 -5.73 -11.20
N GLU A 7 16.13 -6.50 -10.19
CA GLU A 7 17.31 -6.23 -9.34
C GLU A 7 18.55 -5.89 -10.19
N MET A 8 18.72 -6.52 -11.32
CA MET A 8 19.78 -6.20 -12.29
C MET A 8 19.73 -4.74 -12.76
N CYS A 9 18.55 -4.22 -13.13
CA CYS A 9 18.42 -2.82 -13.58
C CYS A 9 18.72 -1.83 -12.45
N ILE A 10 18.35 -2.15 -11.20
CA ILE A 10 18.65 -1.29 -10.03
C ILE A 10 20.17 -1.25 -9.79
N ARG A 11 20.84 -2.39 -9.81
CA ARG A 11 22.29 -2.48 -9.63
C ARG A 11 23.07 -1.79 -10.75
N ASP A 12 22.65 -1.95 -12.00
CA ASP A 12 23.24 -1.24 -13.15
C ASP A 12 23.08 0.28 -13.00
N SER A 13 21.91 0.73 -12.55
CA SER A 13 21.67 2.15 -12.26
C SER A 13 22.59 2.67 -11.16
N CYS A 14 22.74 1.93 -10.07
CA CYS A 14 23.69 2.30 -9.00
C CYS A 14 25.12 2.38 -9.52
N HIS A 15 25.55 1.42 -10.33
CA HIS A 15 26.88 1.40 -10.92
C HIS A 15 27.13 2.63 -11.82
N ILE A 16 26.17 2.99 -12.66
CA ILE A 16 26.27 4.18 -13.53
C ILE A 16 26.36 5.45 -12.69
N ILE A 17 25.54 5.59 -11.66
CA ILE A 17 25.53 6.75 -10.76
C ILE A 17 26.87 6.88 -10.05
N HIS A 18 27.42 5.79 -9.51
CA HIS A 18 28.72 5.78 -8.87
C HIS A 18 29.86 6.13 -9.84
N ALA A 19 29.80 5.64 -11.07
CA ALA A 19 30.78 5.99 -12.12
C ALA A 19 30.78 7.48 -12.44
N CYS A 20 29.66 8.19 -12.21
CA CYS A 20 29.57 9.64 -12.32
C CYS A 20 29.98 10.39 -11.03
N GLY A 21 30.45 9.71 -10.00
CA GLY A 21 30.85 10.30 -8.72
C GLY A 21 29.69 10.72 -7.81
N ALA A 22 28.46 10.29 -8.11
CA ALA A 22 27.27 10.58 -7.31
C ALA A 22 26.97 9.46 -6.31
N GLN A 23 26.05 9.69 -5.39
CA GLN A 23 25.61 8.75 -4.34
C GLN A 23 24.18 8.29 -4.60
N VAL A 24 23.84 7.11 -4.11
CA VAL A 24 22.52 6.52 -4.24
C VAL A 24 21.83 6.47 -2.86
N TYR A 25 20.72 7.18 -2.75
CA TYR A 25 19.83 7.09 -1.59
C TYR A 25 18.70 6.12 -1.89
N MET A 26 18.56 5.10 -1.05
CA MET A 26 17.45 4.16 -1.12
C MET A 26 16.39 4.50 -0.09
N ASP A 27 15.17 4.72 -0.54
CA ASP A 27 14.00 4.73 0.33
C ASP A 27 13.67 3.29 0.72
N GLY A 28 14.09 2.91 1.92
CA GLY A 28 13.85 1.59 2.54
C GLY A 28 12.67 1.60 3.50
N ALA A 29 11.75 2.53 3.35
CA ALA A 29 10.58 2.64 4.22
C ALA A 29 9.81 1.32 4.33
N ASN A 30 9.65 0.61 3.23
CA ASN A 30 9.09 -0.74 3.19
C ASN A 30 10.13 -1.73 2.69
N MET A 31 10.47 -2.71 3.52
CA MET A 31 11.45 -3.77 3.24
C MET A 31 10.80 -5.14 3.02
N ASN A 32 9.48 -5.21 2.87
CA ASN A 32 8.73 -6.47 2.78
C ASN A 32 9.13 -7.38 1.61
N ALA A 33 9.73 -6.83 0.55
CA ALA A 33 10.26 -7.64 -0.57
C ALA A 33 11.75 -7.98 -0.45
N GLN A 34 12.44 -7.57 0.63
CA GLN A 34 13.91 -7.61 0.67
C GLN A 34 14.47 -8.46 1.80
N VAL A 35 13.85 -8.44 2.99
CA VAL A 35 14.42 -9.07 4.19
C VAL A 35 14.72 -10.56 3.95
N GLY A 36 15.98 -10.94 4.13
CA GLY A 36 16.46 -12.30 3.92
C GLY A 36 16.68 -12.73 2.46
N LEU A 37 16.28 -11.92 1.48
CA LEU A 37 16.48 -12.19 0.05
C LEU A 37 17.54 -11.27 -0.58
N THR A 38 17.54 -9.99 -0.20
CA THR A 38 18.52 -9.01 -0.66
C THR A 38 18.73 -7.94 0.43
N ASN A 39 19.59 -6.97 0.20
CA ASN A 39 19.80 -5.85 1.12
C ASN A 39 20.29 -4.60 0.38
N PRO A 40 20.15 -3.40 0.98
CA PRO A 40 20.53 -2.14 0.36
C PRO A 40 21.99 -2.07 -0.11
N GLY A 41 22.94 -2.59 0.70
CA GLY A 41 24.35 -2.59 0.35
C GLY A 41 24.66 -3.48 -0.85
N PHE A 42 24.03 -4.65 -0.97
CA PHE A 42 24.17 -5.54 -2.11
C PHE A 42 23.58 -4.92 -3.40
N ILE A 43 22.50 -4.17 -3.28
CA ILE A 43 21.88 -3.45 -4.40
C ILE A 43 22.78 -2.29 -4.88
N GLY A 44 23.58 -1.70 -3.98
CA GLY A 44 24.48 -0.58 -4.28
C GLY A 44 24.00 0.76 -3.71
N ALA A 45 23.13 0.76 -2.72
CA ALA A 45 22.73 1.97 -2.03
C ALA A 45 23.82 2.45 -1.06
N ASP A 46 24.08 3.76 -1.06
CA ASP A 46 25.01 4.40 -0.13
C ASP A 46 24.34 4.85 1.16
N VAL A 47 23.07 5.19 1.10
CA VAL A 47 22.23 5.57 2.23
C VAL A 47 20.89 4.85 2.13
N CYS A 48 20.40 4.34 3.27
CA CYS A 48 19.06 3.77 3.34
C CYS A 48 18.42 4.13 4.68
N HIS A 49 17.19 4.64 4.65
CA HIS A 49 16.35 4.74 5.85
C HIS A 49 15.37 3.58 5.93
N LEU A 50 14.95 3.23 7.12
CA LEU A 50 13.96 2.17 7.38
C LEU A 50 12.79 2.74 8.18
N ASN A 51 11.58 2.25 7.90
CA ASN A 51 10.42 2.49 8.76
C ASN A 51 10.12 1.23 9.57
N LEU A 52 10.42 1.26 10.87
CA LEU A 52 10.21 0.09 11.74
C LEU A 52 8.73 -0.25 11.91
N HIS A 53 7.82 0.71 11.71
CA HIS A 53 6.37 0.53 11.78
C HIS A 53 5.75 -0.12 10.52
N LYS A 54 6.56 -0.49 9.54
CA LYS A 54 6.13 -1.26 8.36
C LYS A 54 6.59 -2.71 8.51
N THR A 55 7.75 -3.04 8.03
CA THR A 55 8.28 -4.41 7.99
C THR A 55 8.62 -4.99 9.37
N PHE A 56 8.88 -4.17 10.39
CA PHE A 56 9.44 -4.59 11.67
C PHE A 56 8.52 -4.41 12.88
N ALA A 57 7.21 -4.37 12.65
CA ALA A 57 6.13 -4.45 13.64
C ALA A 57 6.13 -3.37 14.74
N SER A 58 6.85 -2.27 14.59
CA SER A 58 6.72 -1.14 15.53
C SER A 58 5.34 -0.49 15.37
N PRO A 59 4.68 -0.05 16.45
CA PRO A 59 3.40 0.63 16.35
C PRO A 59 3.56 1.97 15.60
N HIS A 60 2.67 2.24 14.64
CA HIS A 60 2.54 3.55 14.01
C HIS A 60 1.69 4.50 14.84
N GLY A 61 0.65 3.99 15.49
CA GLY A 61 -0.18 4.68 16.47
C GLY A 61 -0.92 5.91 15.92
N GLY A 62 -1.28 5.89 14.63
CA GLY A 62 -1.94 7.04 14.00
C GLY A 62 -1.05 8.29 13.91
N GLY A 63 0.26 8.12 13.76
CA GLY A 63 1.27 9.18 13.81
C GLY A 63 2.03 9.23 15.13
N GLY A 64 2.07 8.10 15.85
CA GLY A 64 2.73 7.93 17.15
C GLY A 64 4.24 8.00 17.13
N PRO A 65 4.91 7.35 18.10
CA PRO A 65 6.35 7.52 18.34
C PRO A 65 7.15 7.06 17.09
N GLY A 66 7.99 7.95 16.56
CA GLY A 66 8.79 7.69 15.37
C GLY A 66 10.17 7.17 15.70
N VAL A 67 10.59 6.08 15.03
CA VAL A 67 11.98 5.62 14.95
C VAL A 67 12.26 5.20 13.52
N GLY A 68 13.21 5.86 12.88
CA GLY A 68 13.65 5.58 11.51
C GLY A 68 15.16 5.38 11.48
N PRO A 69 15.67 4.15 11.57
CA PRO A 69 17.10 3.90 11.42
C PRO A 69 17.61 4.38 10.07
N ILE A 70 18.80 5.01 10.08
CA ILE A 70 19.55 5.37 8.88
C ILE A 70 20.78 4.48 8.82
N CYS A 71 20.96 3.81 7.70
CA CYS A 71 22.15 3.04 7.39
C CYS A 71 22.92 3.74 6.27
N VAL A 72 24.24 3.82 6.41
CA VAL A 72 25.12 4.45 5.41
C VAL A 72 26.29 3.55 5.06
N ALA A 73 26.81 3.69 3.84
CA ALA A 73 28.08 3.09 3.44
C ALA A 73 29.25 3.69 4.21
N GLU A 74 30.33 2.93 4.35
CA GLU A 74 31.49 3.28 5.22
C GLU A 74 32.07 4.68 4.92
N HIS A 75 32.17 5.06 3.67
CA HIS A 75 32.72 6.36 3.26
C HIS A 75 31.85 7.56 3.68
N LEU A 76 30.59 7.34 4.04
CA LEU A 76 29.67 8.37 4.54
C LEU A 76 29.62 8.49 6.06
N VAL A 77 30.19 7.53 6.80
CA VAL A 77 30.22 7.55 8.27
C VAL A 77 30.78 8.85 8.86
N PRO A 78 31.85 9.46 8.31
CA PRO A 78 32.36 10.74 8.82
C PRO A 78 31.39 11.92 8.72
N PHE A 79 30.36 11.80 7.88
CA PHE A 79 29.37 12.86 7.63
C PHE A 79 28.08 12.67 8.43
N LEU A 80 27.96 11.60 9.23
CA LEU A 80 26.82 11.38 10.08
C LEU A 80 26.67 12.51 11.12
N PRO A 81 25.43 12.90 11.47
CA PRO A 81 25.18 13.88 12.51
C PRO A 81 25.75 13.44 13.86
N GLY A 82 26.39 14.35 14.56
CA GLY A 82 26.76 14.16 15.95
C GLY A 82 25.61 14.42 16.92
N HIS A 83 25.83 14.17 18.20
CA HIS A 83 24.88 14.55 19.24
C HIS A 83 25.62 14.90 20.54
N GLY A 84 25.16 15.95 21.24
CA GLY A 84 25.79 16.46 22.45
C GLY A 84 25.89 15.44 23.59
N ILE A 85 24.96 14.50 23.70
CA ILE A 85 25.00 13.40 24.69
C ILE A 85 26.25 12.52 24.50
N PHE A 86 26.77 12.40 23.29
CA PHE A 86 27.95 11.59 22.95
C PHE A 86 29.24 12.44 22.86
N GLY A 87 29.21 13.68 23.36
CA GLY A 87 30.35 14.56 23.31
C GLY A 87 30.66 15.23 21.96
N ASN A 88 29.81 15.04 20.96
CA ASN A 88 29.93 15.67 19.65
C ASN A 88 28.61 16.29 19.25
N ALA A 89 28.48 17.59 19.42
CA ALA A 89 27.26 18.35 19.03
C ALA A 89 27.30 18.89 17.58
N GLN A 90 28.34 18.57 16.79
CA GLN A 90 28.44 19.05 15.42
C GLN A 90 27.36 18.42 14.55
N ASN A 91 26.70 19.26 13.76
CA ASN A 91 25.65 18.85 12.83
C ASN A 91 24.49 18.07 13.49
N GLN A 92 24.19 18.35 14.76
CA GLN A 92 23.05 17.74 15.44
C GLN A 92 21.75 18.10 14.73
N VAL A 93 20.97 17.10 14.32
CA VAL A 93 19.71 17.25 13.57
C VAL A 93 18.47 17.01 14.44
N SER A 94 18.64 16.43 15.62
CA SER A 94 17.53 16.09 16.52
C SER A 94 17.96 16.22 17.98
N SER A 95 17.02 16.54 18.86
CA SER A 95 17.22 16.48 20.32
C SER A 95 17.15 15.06 20.88
N ALA A 96 16.59 14.10 20.12
CA ALA A 96 16.50 12.69 20.50
C ALA A 96 17.28 11.84 19.49
N PRO A 97 18.55 11.43 19.79
CA PRO A 97 19.43 10.77 18.83
C PRO A 97 18.93 9.39 18.37
N PHE A 98 18.09 8.76 19.17
CA PHE A 98 17.51 7.43 18.87
C PHE A 98 16.00 7.48 18.62
N GLY A 99 15.44 8.68 18.33
CA GLY A 99 14.00 8.86 18.20
C GLY A 99 13.26 8.41 19.47
N SER A 100 12.09 7.80 19.31
CA SER A 100 11.31 7.23 20.43
C SER A 100 11.86 5.86 20.83
N ALA A 101 13.05 5.82 21.41
CA ALA A 101 13.78 4.58 21.68
C ALA A 101 13.02 3.55 22.53
N GLY A 102 12.02 4.00 23.32
CA GLY A 102 11.18 3.12 24.13
C GLY A 102 10.37 2.07 23.35
N ILE A 103 10.18 2.23 22.05
CA ILE A 103 9.49 1.25 21.21
C ILE A 103 10.42 0.22 20.57
N LEU A 104 11.73 0.42 20.58
CA LEU A 104 12.71 -0.51 20.00
C LEU A 104 12.62 -1.95 20.53
N PRO A 105 12.27 -2.20 21.82
CA PRO A 105 12.07 -3.55 22.33
C PRO A 105 10.99 -4.34 21.56
N ILE A 106 9.99 -3.68 20.97
CA ILE A 106 8.94 -4.33 20.17
C ILE A 106 9.54 -4.91 18.89
N THR A 107 10.27 -4.10 18.14
CA THR A 107 10.99 -4.56 16.93
C THR A 107 12.03 -5.64 17.28
N TYR A 108 12.77 -5.47 18.37
CA TYR A 108 13.72 -6.47 18.82
C TYR A 108 13.02 -7.80 19.16
N GLY A 109 11.91 -7.76 19.89
CA GLY A 109 11.10 -8.93 20.22
C GLY A 109 10.59 -9.63 18.95
N TYR A 110 10.04 -8.87 18.00
CA TYR A 110 9.58 -9.38 16.71
C TYR A 110 10.70 -10.12 15.95
N ILE A 111 11.85 -9.48 15.77
CA ILE A 111 13.01 -10.09 15.08
C ILE A 111 13.47 -11.37 15.80
N ARG A 112 13.51 -11.35 17.14
CA ARG A 112 13.92 -12.52 17.95
C ARG A 112 12.93 -13.68 17.85
N MET A 113 11.64 -13.38 17.80
CA MET A 113 10.57 -14.39 17.67
C MET A 113 10.56 -15.02 16.28
N MET A 114 10.70 -14.21 15.24
CA MET A 114 10.70 -14.68 13.86
C MET A 114 11.98 -15.42 13.48
N GLY A 115 13.12 -14.96 13.97
CA GLY A 115 14.42 -15.48 13.56
C GLY A 115 14.70 -15.29 12.08
N THR A 116 15.82 -15.78 11.60
CA THR A 116 16.23 -15.65 10.19
C THR A 116 15.27 -16.35 9.24
N GLU A 117 14.83 -17.55 9.61
CA GLU A 117 13.92 -18.34 8.78
C GLU A 117 12.53 -17.71 8.67
N GLY A 118 11.97 -17.25 9.80
CA GLY A 118 10.66 -16.62 9.85
C GLY A 118 10.63 -15.30 9.06
N LEU A 119 11.62 -14.43 9.23
CA LEU A 119 11.71 -13.17 8.49
C LEU A 119 11.85 -13.41 6.98
N THR A 120 12.69 -14.37 6.57
CA THR A 120 12.82 -14.73 5.15
C THR A 120 11.53 -15.33 4.59
N MET A 121 10.84 -16.16 5.38
CA MET A 121 9.55 -16.74 4.98
C MET A 121 8.48 -15.65 4.84
N ALA A 122 8.40 -14.69 5.76
CA ALA A 122 7.48 -13.56 5.67
C ALA A 122 7.65 -12.80 4.34
N THR A 123 8.90 -12.48 3.97
CA THR A 123 9.19 -11.84 2.67
C THR A 123 8.72 -12.68 1.48
N LYS A 124 8.97 -13.99 1.50
CA LYS A 124 8.54 -14.89 0.42
C LYS A 124 7.03 -14.97 0.30
N ILE A 125 6.32 -15.03 1.43
CA ILE A 125 4.85 -15.07 1.46
C ILE A 125 4.27 -13.72 0.98
N ALA A 126 4.82 -12.59 1.40
CA ALA A 126 4.38 -11.28 0.92
C ALA A 126 4.46 -11.18 -0.61
N ILE A 127 5.58 -11.63 -1.21
CA ILE A 127 5.75 -11.67 -2.66
C ILE A 127 4.76 -12.65 -3.31
N LEU A 128 4.58 -13.84 -2.72
CA LEU A 128 3.64 -14.84 -3.22
C LEU A 128 2.21 -14.32 -3.23
N ASN A 129 1.76 -13.72 -2.13
CA ASN A 129 0.40 -13.18 -1.98
C ASN A 129 0.11 -12.07 -3.01
N ALA A 130 1.04 -11.13 -3.20
CA ALA A 130 0.89 -10.09 -4.21
C ALA A 130 0.79 -10.67 -5.63
N ASN A 131 1.61 -11.68 -5.95
CA ASN A 131 1.56 -12.35 -7.26
C ASN A 131 0.29 -13.20 -7.44
N TYR A 132 -0.23 -13.79 -6.36
CA TYR A 132 -1.52 -14.48 -6.39
C TYR A 132 -2.65 -13.52 -6.78
N LEU A 133 -2.79 -12.41 -6.08
CA LEU A 133 -3.79 -11.38 -6.42
C LEU A 133 -3.60 -10.83 -7.84
N ALA A 134 -2.35 -10.57 -8.23
CA ALA A 134 -2.03 -10.08 -9.57
C ALA A 134 -2.46 -11.10 -10.66
N ALA A 135 -2.27 -12.39 -10.41
CA ALA A 135 -2.70 -13.45 -11.34
C ALA A 135 -4.23 -13.51 -11.48
N CYS A 136 -4.97 -13.31 -10.37
CA CYS A 136 -6.43 -13.33 -10.36
C CYS A 136 -7.06 -12.08 -11.04
N LEU A 137 -6.42 -10.91 -10.92
CA LEU A 137 -7.01 -9.63 -11.35
C LEU A 137 -6.47 -9.06 -12.67
N LYS A 138 -5.41 -9.63 -13.24
CA LYS A 138 -4.73 -9.12 -14.45
C LYS A 138 -5.61 -9.00 -15.69
N ASP A 139 -6.61 -9.88 -15.81
CA ASP A 139 -7.46 -9.96 -16.99
C ASP A 139 -8.69 -9.03 -16.91
N THR A 140 -8.97 -8.48 -15.71
CA THR A 140 -10.02 -7.48 -15.48
C THR A 140 -9.42 -6.07 -15.47
N TYR A 141 -8.69 -5.71 -14.42
CA TYR A 141 -8.14 -4.35 -14.25
C TYR A 141 -6.83 -4.12 -15.02
N GLY A 142 -6.05 -5.17 -15.24
CA GLY A 142 -4.67 -5.06 -15.71
C GLY A 142 -3.68 -4.72 -14.58
N ILE A 143 -2.41 -5.03 -14.80
CA ILE A 143 -1.34 -4.79 -13.83
C ILE A 143 -0.27 -3.92 -14.49
N VAL A 144 0.01 -2.78 -13.87
CA VAL A 144 1.09 -1.87 -14.28
C VAL A 144 2.39 -2.31 -13.60
N TYR A 145 3.51 -2.17 -14.30
CA TYR A 145 4.86 -2.50 -13.77
C TYR A 145 5.02 -3.94 -13.30
N ARG A 146 5.22 -4.82 -14.26
CA ARG A 146 5.65 -6.21 -14.04
C ARG A 146 7.11 -6.35 -14.41
N GLY A 147 7.82 -7.23 -13.69
CA GLY A 147 9.17 -7.64 -14.07
C GLY A 147 9.21 -8.39 -15.40
N ALA A 148 10.41 -8.68 -15.91
CA ALA A 148 10.63 -9.35 -17.19
C ALA A 148 9.89 -10.70 -17.30
N ASN A 149 9.70 -11.41 -16.17
CA ASN A 149 8.98 -12.69 -16.10
C ASN A 149 7.48 -12.52 -15.83
N GLY A 150 6.95 -11.29 -15.85
CA GLY A 150 5.53 -11.01 -15.61
C GLY A 150 5.10 -10.97 -14.14
N PHE A 151 6.03 -11.13 -13.19
CA PHE A 151 5.77 -11.07 -11.76
C PHE A 151 5.87 -9.65 -11.20
N VAL A 152 5.22 -9.44 -10.05
CA VAL A 152 5.31 -8.24 -9.23
C VAL A 152 6.17 -8.50 -7.98
N GLY A 153 6.50 -7.47 -7.21
CA GLY A 153 7.15 -7.59 -5.90
C GLY A 153 6.16 -8.01 -4.80
N HIS A 154 6.23 -7.35 -3.66
CA HIS A 154 5.31 -7.54 -2.52
C HIS A 154 4.01 -6.73 -2.64
N GLU A 155 3.90 -5.92 -3.66
CA GLU A 155 2.74 -5.06 -3.98
C GLU A 155 2.47 -5.09 -5.47
N MET A 156 1.24 -4.77 -5.86
CA MET A 156 0.84 -4.66 -7.26
C MET A 156 0.12 -3.35 -7.53
N ILE A 157 0.24 -2.86 -8.75
CA ILE A 157 -0.41 -1.63 -9.19
C ILE A 157 -1.52 -1.99 -10.19
N LEU A 158 -2.77 -1.82 -9.77
CA LEU A 158 -3.93 -2.02 -10.66
C LEU A 158 -4.16 -0.80 -11.54
N GLU A 159 -4.43 -1.04 -12.82
CA GLU A 159 -4.72 -0.04 -13.83
C GLU A 159 -6.20 0.36 -13.80
N CYS A 160 -6.51 1.61 -13.48
CA CYS A 160 -7.89 2.12 -13.45
C CYS A 160 -8.18 3.20 -14.51
N ARG A 161 -7.16 3.69 -15.24
CA ARG A 161 -7.34 4.78 -16.22
C ARG A 161 -8.28 4.40 -17.36
N LYS A 162 -8.17 3.17 -17.87
CA LYS A 162 -9.07 2.68 -18.93
C LYS A 162 -10.53 2.59 -18.46
N VAL A 163 -10.72 2.16 -17.21
CA VAL A 163 -12.04 2.14 -16.57
C VAL A 163 -12.63 3.54 -16.55
N HIS A 164 -11.83 4.51 -16.10
CA HIS A 164 -12.24 5.91 -16.03
C HIS A 164 -12.57 6.49 -17.42
N GLU A 165 -11.74 6.25 -18.41
CA GLU A 165 -11.96 6.70 -19.80
C GLU A 165 -13.27 6.16 -20.39
N GLU A 166 -13.62 4.90 -20.09
CA GLU A 166 -14.78 4.23 -20.66
C GLU A 166 -16.09 4.49 -19.90
N THR A 167 -16.03 4.70 -18.58
CA THR A 167 -17.20 4.73 -17.70
C THR A 167 -17.35 6.00 -16.88
N GLY A 168 -16.29 6.77 -16.70
CA GLY A 168 -16.19 7.87 -15.75
C GLY A 168 -15.88 7.44 -14.32
N ILE A 169 -15.86 6.13 -14.02
CA ILE A 169 -15.54 5.60 -12.68
C ILE A 169 -14.03 5.69 -12.44
N SER A 170 -13.65 6.39 -11.38
CA SER A 170 -12.25 6.61 -11.00
C SER A 170 -11.74 5.56 -10.02
N GLU A 171 -10.41 5.52 -9.83
CA GLU A 171 -9.79 4.74 -8.76
C GLU A 171 -10.28 5.13 -7.36
N ASN A 172 -10.66 6.40 -7.17
CA ASN A 172 -11.26 6.85 -5.92
C ASN A 172 -12.65 6.24 -5.69
N ASP A 173 -13.46 6.10 -6.73
CA ASP A 173 -14.78 5.47 -6.64
C ASP A 173 -14.66 4.00 -6.26
N ILE A 174 -13.74 3.27 -6.90
CA ILE A 174 -13.43 1.88 -6.57
C ILE A 174 -12.96 1.74 -5.11
N ALA A 175 -12.05 2.61 -4.66
CA ALA A 175 -11.54 2.61 -3.30
C ALA A 175 -12.64 2.91 -2.26
N LYS A 176 -13.54 3.84 -2.56
CA LYS A 176 -14.69 4.14 -1.71
C LYS A 176 -15.69 3.00 -1.68
N ARG A 177 -15.90 2.32 -2.81
CA ARG A 177 -16.76 1.15 -2.86
C ARG A 177 -16.20 -0.03 -2.06
N LEU A 178 -14.89 -0.23 -2.06
CA LEU A 178 -14.23 -1.22 -1.19
C LEU A 178 -14.57 -1.04 0.30
N MET A 179 -14.78 0.20 0.76
CA MET A 179 -15.19 0.47 2.15
C MET A 179 -16.58 -0.09 2.45
N ASP A 180 -17.50 -0.10 1.49
CA ASP A 180 -18.83 -0.75 1.66
C ASP A 180 -18.72 -2.27 1.82
N TYR A 181 -17.67 -2.87 1.25
CA TYR A 181 -17.33 -4.28 1.42
C TYR A 181 -16.54 -4.57 2.71
N GLY A 182 -16.22 -3.54 3.50
CA GLY A 182 -15.49 -3.67 4.75
C GLY A 182 -13.97 -3.63 4.63
N TYR A 183 -13.45 -3.29 3.46
CA TYR A 183 -12.01 -3.16 3.24
C TYR A 183 -11.53 -1.73 3.49
N HIS A 184 -10.35 -1.59 4.09
CA HIS A 184 -9.64 -0.33 4.10
C HIS A 184 -9.20 0.01 2.66
N ALA A 185 -9.47 1.24 2.23
CA ALA A 185 -9.13 1.66 0.88
C ALA A 185 -7.62 1.57 0.62
N PRO A 186 -7.19 0.98 -0.51
CA PRO A 186 -5.77 0.94 -0.88
C PRO A 186 -5.23 2.32 -1.22
N THR A 187 -3.90 2.44 -1.34
CA THR A 187 -3.24 3.69 -1.74
C THR A 187 -3.66 4.08 -3.16
N LEU A 188 -4.15 5.31 -3.29
CA LEU A 188 -4.66 5.88 -4.54
C LEU A 188 -3.55 6.58 -5.34
N SER A 189 -3.61 6.46 -6.66
CA SER A 189 -2.83 7.29 -7.59
C SER A 189 -1.33 7.33 -7.30
N PHE A 190 -0.78 6.24 -6.82
CA PHE A 190 0.64 6.10 -6.51
C PHE A 190 1.16 4.71 -6.96
N PRO A 191 2.35 4.64 -7.57
CA PRO A 191 3.23 5.73 -8.00
C PRO A 191 2.76 6.46 -9.27
N VAL A 192 1.66 6.02 -9.87
CA VAL A 192 1.09 6.55 -11.11
C VAL A 192 -0.36 6.97 -10.86
N HIS A 193 -0.72 8.15 -11.39
CA HIS A 193 -2.09 8.64 -11.32
C HIS A 193 -3.08 7.68 -12.00
N GLY A 194 -4.27 7.54 -11.44
CA GLY A 194 -5.32 6.65 -11.97
C GLY A 194 -5.08 5.16 -11.70
N THR A 195 -4.40 4.83 -10.61
CA THR A 195 -4.09 3.46 -10.22
C THR A 195 -4.40 3.19 -8.74
N LEU A 196 -4.49 1.91 -8.38
CA LEU A 196 -4.58 1.43 -7.00
C LEU A 196 -3.36 0.59 -6.68
N MET A 197 -2.68 0.89 -5.56
CA MET A 197 -1.57 0.08 -5.07
C MET A 197 -2.06 -0.84 -3.96
N ILE A 198 -1.95 -2.15 -4.18
CA ILE A 198 -2.42 -3.18 -3.27
C ILE A 198 -1.23 -3.98 -2.74
N GLU A 199 -1.10 -4.01 -1.43
CA GLU A 199 -0.09 -4.77 -0.70
C GLU A 199 -0.79 -5.72 0.28
N PRO A 200 -0.90 -7.03 -0.02
CA PRO A 200 -1.57 -7.98 0.86
C PRO A 200 -0.73 -8.36 2.08
N THR A 201 0.56 -8.07 2.09
CA THR A 201 1.55 -8.51 3.08
C THR A 201 1.65 -10.03 3.21
N GLU A 202 2.38 -10.51 4.22
CA GLU A 202 2.47 -11.92 4.60
C GLU A 202 1.36 -12.35 5.57
N SER A 203 0.63 -11.38 6.12
CA SER A 203 -0.30 -11.61 7.25
C SER A 203 -1.67 -12.15 6.80
N GLU A 204 -2.03 -11.94 5.54
CA GLU A 204 -3.32 -12.35 5.03
C GLU A 204 -3.40 -13.86 4.74
N SER A 205 -4.51 -14.47 5.14
CA SER A 205 -4.78 -15.87 4.82
C SER A 205 -5.21 -16.02 3.35
N LEU A 206 -5.08 -17.24 2.79
CA LEU A 206 -5.58 -17.52 1.45
C LEU A 206 -7.09 -17.22 1.33
N ALA A 207 -7.87 -17.56 2.35
CA ALA A 207 -9.31 -17.28 2.37
C ALA A 207 -9.61 -15.77 2.30
N GLU A 208 -8.79 -14.95 2.95
CA GLU A 208 -8.94 -13.49 2.87
C GLU A 208 -8.52 -12.93 1.51
N LEU A 209 -7.46 -13.50 0.91
CA LEU A 209 -7.06 -13.14 -0.45
C LEU A 209 -8.15 -13.52 -1.47
N ASP A 210 -8.75 -14.70 -1.33
CA ASP A 210 -9.86 -15.14 -2.19
C ASP A 210 -11.07 -14.21 -2.03
N ASN A 211 -11.44 -13.87 -0.79
CA ASN A 211 -12.52 -12.92 -0.50
C ASN A 211 -12.25 -11.54 -1.12
N PHE A 212 -11.02 -11.05 -1.04
CA PHE A 212 -10.63 -9.79 -1.69
C PHE A 212 -10.76 -9.86 -3.22
N VAL A 213 -10.36 -10.97 -3.83
CA VAL A 213 -10.53 -11.20 -5.28
C VAL A 213 -12.01 -11.17 -5.65
N ASP A 214 -12.87 -11.88 -4.90
CA ASP A 214 -14.31 -11.90 -5.14
C ASP A 214 -14.92 -10.50 -5.04
N VAL A 215 -14.51 -9.71 -4.05
CA VAL A 215 -14.93 -8.31 -3.90
C VAL A 215 -14.51 -7.48 -5.11
N MET A 216 -13.26 -7.57 -5.53
CA MET A 216 -12.77 -6.82 -6.70
C MET A 216 -13.49 -7.23 -7.98
N LEU A 217 -13.81 -8.51 -8.16
CA LEU A 217 -14.58 -8.98 -9.31
C LEU A 217 -16.04 -8.52 -9.27
N ASN A 218 -16.67 -8.42 -8.09
CA ASN A 218 -17.99 -7.83 -7.93
C ASN A 218 -17.99 -6.33 -8.28
N ILE A 219 -17.01 -5.58 -7.80
CA ILE A 219 -16.84 -4.16 -8.16
C ILE A 219 -16.63 -4.04 -9.69
N TRP A 220 -15.87 -4.95 -10.29
CA TRP A 220 -15.73 -4.99 -11.76
C TRP A 220 -17.06 -5.20 -12.47
N GLN A 221 -17.95 -6.05 -11.96
CA GLN A 221 -19.30 -6.21 -12.51
C GLN A 221 -20.13 -4.93 -12.38
N GLU A 222 -20.08 -4.25 -11.22
CA GLU A 222 -20.75 -2.95 -11.04
C GLU A 222 -20.24 -1.91 -12.06
N ILE A 223 -18.94 -1.92 -12.36
CA ILE A 223 -18.34 -1.08 -13.42
C ILE A 223 -18.90 -1.46 -14.80
N GLN A 224 -19.04 -2.76 -15.10
CA GLN A 224 -19.61 -3.20 -16.38
C GLN A 224 -21.09 -2.83 -16.51
N GLU A 225 -21.89 -2.83 -15.44
CA GLU A 225 -23.27 -2.33 -15.45
C GLU A 225 -23.33 -0.87 -15.89
N VAL A 226 -22.42 -0.01 -15.37
CA VAL A 226 -22.33 1.39 -15.82
C VAL A 226 -21.91 1.48 -17.28
N LYS A 227 -20.90 0.70 -17.70
CA LYS A 227 -20.42 0.66 -19.08
C LYS A 227 -21.51 0.26 -20.09
N ASN A 228 -22.36 -0.70 -19.71
CA ASN A 228 -23.43 -1.24 -20.56
C ASN A 228 -24.71 -0.39 -20.50
N GLY A 229 -24.80 0.63 -19.65
CA GLY A 229 -25.99 1.44 -19.44
C GLY A 229 -27.09 0.75 -18.62
N GLU A 230 -26.73 -0.30 -17.88
CA GLU A 230 -27.63 -1.00 -16.95
C GLU A 230 -27.72 -0.25 -15.61
N ALA A 231 -26.67 0.46 -15.23
CA ALA A 231 -26.66 1.41 -14.12
C ALA A 231 -26.51 2.84 -14.65
N ASP A 232 -27.10 3.80 -13.91
CA ASP A 232 -27.00 5.21 -14.26
C ASP A 232 -25.54 5.69 -14.17
N LYS A 233 -25.11 6.50 -15.13
CA LYS A 233 -23.73 6.97 -15.21
C LYS A 233 -23.35 7.93 -14.08
N ASP A 234 -24.29 8.78 -13.69
CA ASP A 234 -24.08 9.87 -12.75
C ASP A 234 -24.64 9.59 -11.34
N ASP A 235 -25.44 8.50 -11.20
CA ASP A 235 -26.04 8.07 -9.94
C ASP A 235 -26.01 6.54 -9.83
N ASN A 236 -24.92 6.00 -9.30
CA ASN A 236 -24.72 4.56 -9.13
C ASN A 236 -23.94 4.24 -7.83
N VAL A 237 -23.88 2.96 -7.48
CA VAL A 237 -23.28 2.49 -6.22
C VAL A 237 -21.79 2.81 -6.09
N LEU A 238 -21.06 3.04 -7.18
CA LEU A 238 -19.64 3.36 -7.17
C LEU A 238 -19.40 4.84 -6.86
N ILE A 239 -20.11 5.73 -7.59
CA ILE A 239 -19.98 7.17 -7.43
C ILE A 239 -20.48 7.63 -6.06
N ASN A 240 -21.53 7.01 -5.52
CA ASN A 240 -22.11 7.37 -4.23
C ASN A 240 -21.44 6.67 -3.04
N ALA A 241 -20.60 5.67 -3.26
CA ALA A 241 -19.88 5.01 -2.18
C ALA A 241 -18.95 5.98 -1.40
N PRO A 242 -18.74 5.77 -0.10
CA PRO A 242 -19.32 4.71 0.73
C PRO A 242 -20.71 5.07 1.25
N HIS A 243 -21.52 4.04 1.55
CA HIS A 243 -22.91 4.18 2.02
C HIS A 243 -22.97 4.00 3.55
N PRO A 244 -23.08 5.07 4.34
CA PRO A 244 -23.20 4.96 5.80
C PRO A 244 -24.59 4.49 6.22
N GLU A 245 -24.66 3.94 7.43
CA GLU A 245 -25.91 3.38 7.99
C GLU A 245 -27.07 4.39 7.94
N TYR A 246 -26.82 5.65 8.29
CA TYR A 246 -27.88 6.68 8.38
C TYR A 246 -28.54 6.98 7.01
N GLU A 247 -27.82 6.78 5.89
CA GLU A 247 -28.40 6.91 4.56
C GLU A 247 -29.24 5.68 4.20
N ILE A 248 -28.76 4.49 4.52
CA ILE A 248 -29.46 3.23 4.23
C ILE A 248 -30.78 3.12 4.99
N VAL A 249 -30.81 3.55 6.27
CA VAL A 249 -32.02 3.47 7.11
C VAL A 249 -32.95 4.67 6.96
N SER A 250 -32.55 5.71 6.21
CA SER A 250 -33.37 6.89 5.95
C SER A 250 -34.65 6.54 5.21
N ASP A 251 -35.75 7.25 5.53
CA ASP A 251 -37.01 7.13 4.75
C ASP A 251 -36.86 7.68 3.32
N ARG A 252 -35.87 8.52 3.07
CA ARG A 252 -35.56 9.06 1.76
C ARG A 252 -34.48 8.20 1.09
N TRP A 253 -34.81 7.64 -0.04
CA TRP A 253 -33.87 6.93 -0.91
C TRP A 253 -34.21 7.33 -2.35
N GLU A 254 -33.39 8.16 -2.92
CA GLU A 254 -33.63 8.78 -4.22
C GLU A 254 -32.78 8.16 -5.33
N HIS A 255 -31.91 7.17 -4.98
CA HIS A 255 -31.04 6.51 -5.93
C HIS A 255 -31.77 5.45 -6.78
N PRO A 256 -31.36 5.25 -8.05
CA PRO A 256 -31.99 4.27 -8.94
C PRO A 256 -31.62 2.81 -8.61
N TYR A 257 -30.78 2.56 -7.62
CA TYR A 257 -30.40 1.23 -7.15
C TYR A 257 -30.97 0.95 -5.75
N THR A 258 -30.97 -0.32 -5.36
CA THR A 258 -31.59 -0.72 -4.07
C THR A 258 -30.65 -0.46 -2.89
N ARG A 259 -31.24 -0.22 -1.71
CA ARG A 259 -30.51 -0.17 -0.43
C ARG A 259 -29.73 -1.45 -0.16
N GLU A 260 -30.29 -2.59 -0.56
CA GLU A 260 -29.63 -3.90 -0.42
C GLU A 260 -28.34 -3.96 -1.24
N LYS A 261 -28.38 -3.52 -2.52
CA LYS A 261 -27.18 -3.44 -3.36
C LYS A 261 -26.12 -2.49 -2.78
N ALA A 262 -26.56 -1.37 -2.20
CA ALA A 262 -25.68 -0.42 -1.54
C ALA A 262 -24.99 -1.02 -0.28
N ALA A 263 -25.78 -1.61 0.62
CA ALA A 263 -25.32 -2.05 1.94
C ALA A 263 -24.76 -3.48 1.96
N TYR A 264 -25.32 -4.38 1.18
CA TYR A 264 -25.03 -5.83 1.22
C TYR A 264 -24.76 -6.37 -0.20
N PRO A 265 -23.70 -5.90 -0.85
CA PRO A 265 -23.43 -6.25 -2.24
C PRO A 265 -23.14 -7.75 -2.46
N ILE A 266 -22.63 -8.45 -1.45
CA ILE A 266 -22.40 -9.90 -1.43
C ILE A 266 -22.77 -10.50 -0.06
N GLU A 267 -22.99 -11.81 0.00
CA GLU A 267 -23.45 -12.49 1.20
C GLU A 267 -22.46 -12.40 2.38
N SER A 268 -21.16 -12.52 2.13
CA SER A 268 -20.12 -12.39 3.17
C SER A 268 -20.15 -11.03 3.87
N VAL A 269 -20.52 -9.97 3.16
CA VAL A 269 -20.73 -8.64 3.74
C VAL A 269 -21.97 -8.59 4.61
N ARG A 270 -23.05 -9.31 4.24
CA ARG A 270 -24.28 -9.37 5.03
C ARG A 270 -24.03 -9.97 6.42
N GLU A 271 -23.22 -11.01 6.49
CA GLU A 271 -22.89 -11.68 7.75
C GLU A 271 -21.98 -10.86 8.66
N ASN A 272 -21.08 -10.05 8.07
CA ASN A 272 -20.03 -9.33 8.79
C ASN A 272 -19.97 -7.84 8.41
N LYS A 273 -21.13 -7.17 8.29
CA LYS A 273 -21.17 -5.76 7.86
C LYS A 273 -20.43 -4.84 8.80
N PHE A 274 -19.45 -4.14 8.26
CA PHE A 274 -18.83 -2.98 8.89
C PHE A 274 -19.47 -1.69 8.34
N TRP A 275 -20.07 -0.90 9.19
CA TRP A 275 -20.69 0.35 8.80
C TRP A 275 -19.72 1.51 8.80
N ILE A 276 -19.65 2.22 7.70
CA ILE A 276 -18.89 3.46 7.57
C ILE A 276 -19.68 4.59 8.23
N ASN A 277 -19.02 5.41 9.02
CA ASN A 277 -19.67 6.49 9.77
C ASN A 277 -19.89 7.79 8.95
N VAL A 278 -19.18 7.94 7.84
CA VAL A 278 -19.16 9.18 7.05
C VAL A 278 -19.33 8.85 5.57
N ALA A 279 -20.27 9.52 4.90
CA ALA A 279 -20.41 9.47 3.44
C ALA A 279 -19.18 10.08 2.74
N ARG A 280 -19.21 10.12 1.43
CA ARG A 280 -18.12 10.69 0.63
C ARG A 280 -17.84 12.13 1.01
N VAL A 281 -16.59 12.41 1.38
CA VAL A 281 -16.13 13.77 1.72
C VAL A 281 -15.72 14.50 0.44
N ASP A 282 -16.17 15.74 0.27
CA ASP A 282 -15.64 16.64 -0.75
C ASP A 282 -14.32 17.24 -0.28
N ASN A 283 -13.23 16.62 -0.70
CA ASN A 283 -11.88 17.04 -0.33
C ASN A 283 -11.52 18.43 -0.85
N THR A 284 -12.16 18.86 -1.96
CA THR A 284 -11.86 20.18 -2.57
C THR A 284 -12.56 21.32 -1.87
N LEU A 285 -13.62 21.04 -1.13
CA LEU A 285 -14.36 22.05 -0.38
C LEU A 285 -13.52 22.67 0.74
N GLY A 286 -12.67 21.87 1.39
CA GLY A 286 -11.77 22.31 2.45
C GLY A 286 -10.59 23.17 1.97
N ASP A 287 -10.29 23.12 0.67
CA ASP A 287 -9.18 23.87 0.05
C ASP A 287 -9.63 25.21 -0.53
N ARG A 288 -10.92 25.54 -0.47
CA ARG A 288 -11.54 26.80 -0.89
C ARG A 288 -11.82 27.69 0.30
#